data_6049e700a5795cc37e80e20ff709043c
#
_entry.id   6049e700a5795cc37e80e20ff709043c
#
_cell.length_a   1.000
_cell.length_b   1.000
_cell.length_c   1.000
_cell.angle_alpha   90.00
_cell.angle_beta   90.00
_cell.angle_gamma   90.00
#
_symmetry.space_group_name_H-M   'P 1'
#
loop_
_entity.id
_entity.type
_entity.pdbx_description
1 polymer ?
#
loop_
_entity_poly.entity_id
_entity_poly.type
_entity_poly.pdbx_seq_one_letter_code
_entity_poly.pdbx_strand_id
1 'polypeptide(L)'
;MASIGFFALLLGVLVTVHELGHFLVAKACGVKVLKFSFGFGPKLLGFTKGETEYQIALLPLGGFVKMAGDVPGEELDPHEAHRGFLAQPPWKRMLIVLAGPAFNLAFPVLIYFFVFWGPHEAISTRLGYVPQGTPAAAAGLRPGDRIVAVDGDKVRTFEEMADAFVGRFERPVPLTVERDGQQFITNVTPLKYVDSTPFDTVERGRMMVEANSPVPIVGVPPGSVAEQAGLKTFDRILSINGTPVPDEATLYQALARHDGKLEVAVQRLRPVQAGAVTMQVPELVKLQLEEQQGKEGLAALGVEPRDLYVATVLPGTAAAAAGLKSGDRLVSFNGEPLTTFHTLEVKLSGRGKEPFELVWRSQDGEHKEKLAQAPIKQTDEMGNVTETIGLGVRPWYLTRGEVPPAERVTVTLEWNEALKQAAKVVPKIITSTVAAIAGLMTNDVPLSSVGGPIMMYQMAARSSELGWDYFLNLMAVISINLGVVNLLPIPILDGFHLVAAGWESIRRRPIPVRVREVANVIGLAMLVLLMLVAFFNDITR
;
A
#
# COMPACT_ATOMS: atom_id res chain seq x y z
N MET A 1 22.01 -6.69 14.55
CA MET A 1 21.74 -8.08 15.06
C MET A 1 20.26 -8.35 15.21
N ALA A 2 19.44 -7.40 15.70
CA ALA A 2 17.98 -7.60 15.82
C ALA A 2 17.30 -7.90 14.46
N SER A 3 17.67 -7.18 13.39
CA SER A 3 17.08 -7.36 12.05
C SER A 3 17.30 -8.75 11.44
N ILE A 4 18.47 -9.36 11.68
CA ILE A 4 18.75 -10.74 11.25
C ILE A 4 17.85 -11.73 12.02
N GLY A 5 17.62 -11.46 13.31
CA GLY A 5 16.71 -12.24 14.14
C GLY A 5 15.27 -12.21 13.63
N PHE A 6 14.76 -11.03 13.26
CA PHE A 6 13.42 -10.89 12.67
C PHE A 6 13.29 -11.57 11.31
N PHE A 7 14.32 -11.47 10.46
CA PHE A 7 14.32 -12.17 9.17
C PHE A 7 14.34 -13.69 9.33
N ALA A 8 15.17 -14.22 10.25
CA ALA A 8 15.20 -15.64 10.57
C ALA A 8 13.87 -16.12 11.18
N LEU A 9 13.26 -15.32 12.07
CA LEU A 9 11.94 -15.59 12.64
C LEU A 9 10.87 -15.64 11.55
N LEU A 10 10.86 -14.66 10.63
CA LEU A 10 9.93 -14.59 9.51
C LEU A 10 9.97 -15.88 8.68
N LEU A 11 11.15 -16.22 8.15
CA LEU A 11 11.31 -17.41 7.31
C LEU A 11 11.06 -18.70 8.10
N GLY A 12 11.58 -18.79 9.33
CA GLY A 12 11.42 -19.96 10.19
C GLY A 12 9.96 -20.27 10.48
N VAL A 13 9.15 -19.25 10.84
CA VAL A 13 7.72 -19.43 11.10
C VAL A 13 6.99 -19.85 9.85
N LEU A 14 7.19 -19.14 8.72
CA LEU A 14 6.47 -19.38 7.47
C LEU A 14 6.70 -20.79 6.93
N VAL A 15 7.96 -21.24 6.91
CA VAL A 15 8.27 -22.58 6.43
C VAL A 15 7.77 -23.63 7.43
N THR A 16 7.88 -23.38 8.74
CA THR A 16 7.36 -24.33 9.75
C THR A 16 5.84 -24.50 9.62
N VAL A 17 5.09 -23.45 9.40
CA VAL A 17 3.63 -23.52 9.17
C VAL A 17 3.32 -24.35 7.92
N HIS A 18 4.08 -24.14 6.85
CA HIS A 18 3.97 -24.92 5.62
C HIS A 18 4.20 -26.43 5.87
N GLU A 19 5.35 -26.77 6.47
CA GLU A 19 5.73 -28.14 6.78
C GLU A 19 4.77 -28.80 7.79
N LEU A 20 4.23 -28.00 8.72
CA LEU A 20 3.21 -28.47 9.67
C LEU A 20 1.94 -28.94 8.97
N GLY A 21 1.54 -28.26 7.89
CA GLY A 21 0.43 -28.68 7.05
C GLY A 21 0.63 -30.08 6.48
N HIS A 22 1.76 -30.32 5.83
CA HIS A 22 2.14 -31.63 5.31
C HIS A 22 2.19 -32.69 6.40
N PHE A 23 2.83 -32.36 7.51
CA PHE A 23 3.00 -33.25 8.65
C PHE A 23 1.66 -33.73 9.23
N LEU A 24 0.76 -32.80 9.54
CA LEU A 24 -0.51 -33.12 10.18
C LEU A 24 -1.40 -33.97 9.28
N VAL A 25 -1.48 -33.62 8.00
CA VAL A 25 -2.31 -34.36 7.05
C VAL A 25 -1.68 -35.72 6.68
N ALA A 26 -0.36 -35.82 6.58
CA ALA A 26 0.33 -37.09 6.40
C ALA A 26 0.00 -38.06 7.54
N LYS A 27 0.12 -37.61 8.77
CA LYS A 27 -0.27 -38.39 9.97
C LYS A 27 -1.75 -38.77 9.96
N ALA A 28 -2.64 -37.86 9.62
CA ALA A 28 -4.08 -38.13 9.52
C ALA A 28 -4.41 -39.16 8.43
N CYS A 29 -3.63 -39.18 7.33
CA CYS A 29 -3.76 -40.15 6.25
C CYS A 29 -3.11 -41.52 6.55
N GLY A 30 -2.44 -41.66 7.71
CA GLY A 30 -1.78 -42.91 8.12
C GLY A 30 -0.38 -43.09 7.55
N VAL A 31 0.22 -42.04 6.96
CA VAL A 31 1.61 -42.07 6.47
C VAL A 31 2.58 -42.01 7.64
N LYS A 32 3.62 -42.84 7.60
CA LYS A 32 4.70 -42.82 8.58
C LYS A 32 5.60 -41.62 8.33
N VAL A 33 5.63 -40.68 9.29
CA VAL A 33 6.53 -39.52 9.25
C VAL A 33 7.76 -39.81 10.09
N LEU A 34 8.91 -39.84 9.42
CA LEU A 34 10.19 -40.18 10.04
C LEU A 34 10.79 -38.98 10.78
N LYS A 35 10.70 -37.78 10.19
CA LYS A 35 11.34 -36.59 10.74
C LYS A 35 10.51 -35.33 10.45
N PHE A 36 10.43 -34.46 11.45
CA PHE A 36 9.94 -33.09 11.34
C PHE A 36 11.04 -32.15 11.81
N SER A 37 11.56 -31.32 10.92
CA SER A 37 12.70 -30.46 11.19
C SER A 37 12.32 -28.99 11.08
N PHE A 38 12.63 -28.22 12.12
CA PHE A 38 12.73 -26.76 12.05
C PHE A 38 14.18 -26.41 11.69
N GLY A 39 14.41 -25.87 10.49
CA GLY A 39 15.73 -25.56 9.98
C GLY A 39 16.40 -26.69 9.19
N PHE A 40 17.54 -26.34 8.60
CA PHE A 40 18.41 -27.24 7.85
C PHE A 40 19.78 -27.42 8.51
N GLY A 41 20.47 -28.50 8.14
CA GLY A 41 21.84 -28.78 8.59
C GLY A 41 21.91 -29.65 9.84
N PRO A 42 23.02 -29.56 10.62
CA PRO A 42 23.22 -30.38 11.81
C PRO A 42 22.14 -30.14 12.88
N LYS A 43 21.70 -31.22 13.51
CA LYS A 43 20.76 -31.18 14.63
C LYS A 43 21.39 -30.49 15.84
N LEU A 44 20.75 -29.44 16.32
CA LEU A 44 21.12 -28.78 17.58
C LEU A 44 20.38 -29.39 18.76
N LEU A 45 19.07 -29.50 18.64
CA LEU A 45 18.19 -30.05 19.67
C LEU A 45 17.15 -30.94 19.00
N GLY A 46 16.66 -31.92 19.70
CA GLY A 46 15.56 -32.75 19.22
C GLY A 46 15.22 -33.89 20.17
N PHE A 47 14.04 -34.42 19.97
CA PHE A 47 13.49 -35.54 20.70
C PHE A 47 12.69 -36.43 19.75
N THR A 48 12.52 -37.70 20.12
CA THR A 48 11.69 -38.63 19.37
C THR A 48 10.41 -38.89 20.17
N LYS A 49 9.26 -38.73 19.51
CA LYS A 49 7.95 -39.06 20.06
C LYS A 49 7.22 -40.01 19.14
N GLY A 50 6.98 -41.22 19.60
CA GLY A 50 6.45 -42.27 18.74
C GLY A 50 7.46 -42.66 17.66
N GLU A 51 7.04 -42.56 16.41
CA GLU A 51 7.84 -42.90 15.21
C GLU A 51 8.50 -41.69 14.53
N THR A 52 8.29 -40.49 15.08
CA THR A 52 8.77 -39.25 14.48
C THR A 52 9.86 -38.62 15.31
N GLU A 53 10.98 -38.29 14.68
CA GLU A 53 12.01 -37.44 15.25
C GLU A 53 11.67 -35.97 15.00
N TYR A 54 11.56 -35.17 16.07
CA TYR A 54 11.40 -33.71 16.02
C TYR A 54 12.75 -33.08 16.28
N GLN A 55 13.20 -32.20 15.42
CA GLN A 55 14.49 -31.54 15.58
C GLN A 55 14.48 -30.06 15.27
N ILE A 56 15.36 -29.33 15.92
CA ILE A 56 15.77 -27.97 15.55
C ILE A 56 17.19 -28.08 15.00
N ALA A 57 17.39 -27.60 13.78
CA ALA A 57 18.67 -27.62 13.10
C ALA A 57 19.37 -26.24 13.15
N LEU A 58 20.64 -26.20 12.80
CA LEU A 58 21.53 -25.04 12.96
C LEU A 58 21.09 -23.83 12.12
N LEU A 59 20.59 -24.04 10.92
CA LEU A 59 20.19 -22.97 9.99
C LEU A 59 18.67 -22.79 10.05
N PRO A 60 18.15 -21.74 10.72
CA PRO A 60 16.71 -21.50 10.88
C PRO A 60 16.07 -20.89 9.61
N LEU A 61 16.58 -21.22 8.43
CA LEU A 61 16.15 -20.70 7.14
C LEU A 61 15.23 -21.68 6.41
N GLY A 62 14.37 -22.38 7.13
CA GLY A 62 13.47 -23.35 6.52
C GLY A 62 13.09 -24.49 7.44
N GLY A 63 12.68 -25.60 6.83
CA GLY A 63 12.31 -26.84 7.51
C GLY A 63 12.04 -27.94 6.51
N PHE A 64 11.72 -29.12 6.97
CA PHE A 64 11.26 -30.20 6.12
C PHE A 64 10.53 -31.29 6.91
N VAL A 65 9.64 -31.97 6.21
CA VAL A 65 9.01 -33.21 6.70
C VAL A 65 9.53 -34.37 5.86
N LYS A 66 10.18 -35.34 6.50
CA LYS A 66 10.55 -36.59 5.81
C LYS A 66 9.50 -37.67 6.10
N MET A 67 8.83 -38.11 5.04
CA MET A 67 7.89 -39.21 5.07
C MET A 67 8.58 -40.50 4.64
N ALA A 68 8.14 -41.65 5.12
CA ALA A 68 8.61 -42.92 4.64
C ALA A 68 8.14 -43.15 3.19
N GLY A 69 9.00 -43.63 2.30
CA GLY A 69 8.67 -43.90 0.91
C GLY A 69 8.29 -42.67 0.09
N ASP A 70 8.85 -41.50 0.37
CA ASP A 70 8.68 -40.27 -0.40
C ASP A 70 9.62 -40.23 -1.61
N VAL A 71 10.71 -41.00 -1.59
CA VAL A 71 11.65 -41.13 -2.68
C VAL A 71 11.39 -42.44 -3.47
N PRO A 72 11.28 -42.40 -4.81
CA PRO A 72 11.13 -43.60 -5.60
C PRO A 72 12.32 -44.58 -5.40
N GLY A 73 12.01 -45.83 -5.07
CA GLY A 73 13.03 -46.86 -4.85
C GLY A 73 13.59 -46.93 -3.41
N GLU A 74 13.04 -46.13 -2.49
CA GLU A 74 13.39 -46.26 -1.07
C GLU A 74 12.92 -47.62 -0.53
N GLU A 75 13.86 -48.41 0.04
CA GLU A 75 13.54 -49.69 0.67
C GLU A 75 12.84 -49.43 2.01
N LEU A 76 11.60 -49.88 2.10
CA LEU A 76 10.81 -49.83 3.35
C LEU A 76 10.69 -51.21 3.95
N ASP A 77 10.57 -51.28 5.28
CA ASP A 77 10.20 -52.52 5.96
C ASP A 77 8.91 -53.08 5.30
N PRO A 78 8.89 -54.35 4.87
CA PRO A 78 7.71 -54.96 4.24
C PRO A 78 6.43 -54.84 5.08
N HIS A 79 6.54 -54.84 6.40
CA HIS A 79 5.42 -54.68 7.31
C HIS A 79 4.87 -53.24 7.35
N GLU A 80 5.69 -52.25 7.00
CA GLU A 80 5.34 -50.82 6.99
C GLU A 80 5.20 -50.19 5.61
N ALA A 81 5.54 -50.96 4.55
CA ALA A 81 5.50 -50.49 3.17
C ALA A 81 4.16 -49.84 2.78
N HIS A 82 3.04 -50.34 3.32
CA HIS A 82 1.70 -49.77 3.11
C HIS A 82 1.51 -48.38 3.71
N ARG A 83 2.36 -47.96 4.65
CA ARG A 83 2.38 -46.63 5.29
C ARG A 83 3.31 -45.64 4.55
N GLY A 84 3.94 -46.03 3.49
CA GLY A 84 4.76 -45.16 2.66
C GLY A 84 3.92 -44.11 1.93
N PHE A 85 4.48 -42.92 1.70
CA PHE A 85 3.78 -41.83 0.99
C PHE A 85 3.38 -42.22 -0.43
N LEU A 86 4.31 -42.79 -1.21
CA LEU A 86 4.04 -43.24 -2.60
C LEU A 86 3.11 -44.46 -2.66
N ALA A 87 2.99 -45.23 -1.59
CA ALA A 87 2.04 -46.34 -1.47
C ALA A 87 0.59 -45.87 -1.23
N GLN A 88 0.38 -44.62 -0.83
CA GLN A 88 -0.97 -44.08 -0.62
C GLN A 88 -1.71 -43.86 -1.95
N PRO A 89 -3.03 -43.99 -1.96
CA PRO A 89 -3.84 -43.67 -3.13
C PRO A 89 -3.67 -42.18 -3.51
N PRO A 90 -3.78 -41.85 -4.81
CA PRO A 90 -3.50 -40.49 -5.32
C PRO A 90 -4.22 -39.38 -4.56
N TRP A 91 -5.48 -39.57 -4.17
CA TRP A 91 -6.25 -38.56 -3.44
C TRP A 91 -5.67 -38.23 -2.07
N LYS A 92 -5.13 -39.22 -1.33
CA LYS A 92 -4.45 -38.96 -0.06
C LYS A 92 -3.16 -38.18 -0.27
N ARG A 93 -2.39 -38.55 -1.31
CA ARG A 93 -1.16 -37.81 -1.68
C ARG A 93 -1.47 -36.37 -2.07
N MET A 94 -2.56 -36.15 -2.81
CA MET A 94 -3.03 -34.80 -3.14
C MET A 94 -3.38 -34.00 -1.89
N LEU A 95 -4.10 -34.58 -0.93
CA LEU A 95 -4.44 -33.90 0.33
C LEU A 95 -3.18 -33.54 1.14
N ILE A 96 -2.22 -34.45 1.22
CA ILE A 96 -0.97 -34.21 1.95
C ILE A 96 -0.19 -33.07 1.31
N VAL A 97 -0.04 -33.09 -0.01
CA VAL A 97 0.70 -32.06 -0.75
C VAL A 97 -0.03 -30.72 -0.72
N LEU A 98 -1.36 -30.69 -0.84
CA LEU A 98 -2.15 -29.46 -0.74
C LEU A 98 -2.08 -28.82 0.65
N ALA A 99 -1.84 -29.62 1.70
CA ALA A 99 -1.90 -29.14 3.06
C ALA A 99 -0.85 -28.08 3.40
N GLY A 100 0.38 -28.18 2.85
CA GLY A 100 1.41 -27.15 3.04
C GLY A 100 0.96 -25.77 2.55
N PRO A 101 0.66 -25.62 1.27
CA PRO A 101 0.10 -24.35 0.74
C PRO A 101 -1.17 -23.90 1.46
N ALA A 102 -2.10 -24.82 1.76
CA ALA A 102 -3.34 -24.49 2.45
C ALA A 102 -3.09 -23.91 3.86
N PHE A 103 -2.11 -24.42 4.60
CA PHE A 103 -1.73 -23.87 5.89
C PHE A 103 -1.14 -22.46 5.74
N ASN A 104 -0.33 -22.21 4.73
CA ASN A 104 0.18 -20.88 4.43
C ASN A 104 -0.91 -19.89 4.03
N LEU A 105 -2.01 -20.33 3.42
CA LEU A 105 -3.17 -19.49 3.11
C LEU A 105 -4.11 -19.30 4.31
N ALA A 106 -4.18 -20.28 5.22
CA ALA A 106 -5.00 -20.21 6.44
C ALA A 106 -4.33 -19.40 7.55
N PHE A 107 -3.02 -19.48 7.69
CA PHE A 107 -2.25 -18.81 8.73
C PHE A 107 -2.42 -17.28 8.76
N PRO A 108 -2.46 -16.57 7.64
CA PRO A 108 -2.77 -15.14 7.60
C PRO A 108 -4.13 -14.78 8.18
N VAL A 109 -5.15 -15.63 8.03
CA VAL A 109 -6.44 -15.39 8.67
C VAL A 109 -6.29 -15.34 10.19
N LEU A 110 -5.47 -16.25 10.75
CA LEU A 110 -5.17 -16.25 12.18
C LEU A 110 -4.37 -15.01 12.61
N ILE A 111 -3.36 -14.61 11.83
CA ILE A 111 -2.60 -13.37 12.08
C ILE A 111 -3.52 -12.17 12.11
N TYR A 112 -4.27 -11.94 11.03
CA TYR A 112 -5.18 -10.78 10.92
C TYR A 112 -6.28 -10.82 11.98
N PHE A 113 -6.76 -12.01 12.33
CA PHE A 113 -7.72 -12.14 13.44
C PHE A 113 -7.15 -11.55 14.74
N PHE A 114 -5.93 -11.92 15.14
CA PHE A 114 -5.33 -11.39 16.35
C PHE A 114 -4.95 -9.91 16.24
N VAL A 115 -4.49 -9.45 15.08
CA VAL A 115 -4.19 -8.03 14.82
C VAL A 115 -5.46 -7.18 14.97
N PHE A 116 -6.58 -7.60 14.39
CA PHE A 116 -7.84 -6.84 14.45
C PHE A 116 -8.57 -6.99 15.77
N TRP A 117 -8.41 -8.13 16.46
CA TRP A 117 -9.01 -8.35 17.77
C TRP A 117 -8.25 -7.60 18.88
N GLY A 118 -6.96 -7.39 18.72
CA GLY A 118 -6.16 -6.57 19.60
C GLY A 118 -6.49 -5.07 19.50
N PRO A 119 -6.20 -4.27 20.53
CA PRO A 119 -6.30 -2.83 20.44
C PRO A 119 -5.24 -2.32 19.46
N HIS A 120 -5.67 -1.62 18.41
CA HIS A 120 -4.77 -1.03 17.43
C HIS A 120 -5.13 0.44 17.20
N GLU A 121 -4.12 1.25 16.88
CA GLU A 121 -4.31 2.64 16.57
C GLU A 121 -4.70 2.82 15.10
N ALA A 122 -5.77 3.56 14.86
CA ALA A 122 -6.23 3.93 13.53
C ALA A 122 -6.50 5.43 13.45
N ILE A 123 -6.48 5.98 12.25
CA ILE A 123 -6.85 7.37 12.01
C ILE A 123 -8.37 7.52 12.23
N SER A 124 -8.77 8.49 13.06
CA SER A 124 -10.19 8.77 13.33
C SER A 124 -10.90 9.32 12.08
N THR A 125 -12.22 9.30 12.09
CA THR A 125 -13.06 9.92 11.04
C THR A 125 -13.21 11.43 11.21
N ARG A 126 -12.44 12.06 12.10
CA ARG A 126 -12.43 13.52 12.25
C ARG A 126 -11.76 14.16 11.04
N LEU A 127 -12.46 15.10 10.43
CA LEU A 127 -11.97 15.83 9.28
C LEU A 127 -10.97 16.90 9.71
N GLY A 128 -9.73 16.82 9.25
CA GLY A 128 -8.71 17.85 9.47
C GLY A 128 -8.81 18.95 8.43
N TYR A 129 -9.18 18.60 7.19
CA TYR A 129 -9.28 19.56 6.09
C TYR A 129 -10.46 19.25 5.16
N VAL A 130 -11.15 20.30 4.76
CA VAL A 130 -12.28 20.26 3.82
C VAL A 130 -12.07 21.38 2.79
N PRO A 131 -11.46 21.08 1.63
CA PRO A 131 -11.18 22.09 0.61
C PRO A 131 -12.47 22.70 0.04
N GLN A 132 -12.44 23.99 -0.24
CA GLN A 132 -13.57 24.70 -0.85
C GLN A 132 -13.82 24.19 -2.27
N GLY A 133 -15.09 24.20 -2.70
CA GLY A 133 -15.50 23.70 -4.02
C GLY A 133 -15.47 22.17 -4.17
N THR A 134 -15.36 21.43 -3.08
CA THR A 134 -15.44 19.96 -3.05
C THR A 134 -16.84 19.48 -2.68
N PRO A 135 -17.19 18.21 -2.96
CA PRO A 135 -18.43 17.61 -2.54
C PRO A 135 -18.67 17.72 -1.02
N ALA A 136 -17.61 17.57 -0.23
CA ALA A 136 -17.68 17.70 1.23
C ALA A 136 -18.05 19.13 1.65
N ALA A 137 -17.42 20.15 1.07
CA ALA A 137 -17.74 21.55 1.35
C ALA A 137 -19.17 21.90 0.90
N ALA A 138 -19.60 21.40 -0.26
CA ALA A 138 -20.97 21.59 -0.75
C ALA A 138 -22.02 20.92 0.15
N ALA A 139 -21.67 19.83 0.85
CA ALA A 139 -22.50 19.18 1.87
C ALA A 139 -22.50 19.92 3.23
N GLY A 140 -21.78 21.04 3.36
CA GLY A 140 -21.66 21.81 4.59
C GLY A 140 -20.74 21.20 5.65
N LEU A 141 -19.89 20.26 5.28
CA LEU A 141 -18.85 19.70 6.15
C LEU A 141 -17.77 20.75 6.44
N ARG A 142 -17.16 20.66 7.62
CA ARG A 142 -16.14 21.59 8.10
C ARG A 142 -14.98 20.83 8.77
N PRO A 143 -13.78 21.40 8.82
CA PRO A 143 -12.72 20.89 9.67
C PRO A 143 -13.20 20.73 11.11
N GLY A 144 -12.87 19.62 11.76
CA GLY A 144 -13.32 19.24 13.10
C GLY A 144 -14.56 18.35 13.14
N ASP A 145 -15.34 18.25 12.07
CA ASP A 145 -16.46 17.30 11.98
C ASP A 145 -15.97 15.86 12.09
N ARG A 146 -16.73 15.01 12.78
CA ARG A 146 -16.49 13.57 12.83
C ARG A 146 -17.60 12.85 12.07
N ILE A 147 -17.23 12.02 11.10
CA ILE A 147 -18.18 11.18 10.39
C ILE A 147 -18.44 9.93 11.25
N VAL A 148 -19.69 9.72 11.64
CA VAL A 148 -20.12 8.62 12.51
C VAL A 148 -20.69 7.46 11.70
N ALA A 149 -21.37 7.76 10.59
CA ALA A 149 -21.91 6.75 9.70
C ALA A 149 -21.99 7.25 8.24
N VAL A 150 -21.88 6.33 7.30
CA VAL A 150 -22.06 6.54 5.86
C VAL A 150 -23.18 5.64 5.39
N ASP A 151 -24.29 6.22 4.87
CA ASP A 151 -25.46 5.47 4.40
C ASP A 151 -26.03 4.48 5.45
N GLY A 152 -25.94 4.86 6.74
CA GLY A 152 -26.36 4.05 7.89
C GLY A 152 -25.29 3.09 8.42
N ASP A 153 -24.24 2.79 7.65
CA ASP A 153 -23.11 1.96 8.10
C ASP A 153 -22.22 2.77 9.05
N LYS A 154 -22.07 2.32 10.29
CA LYS A 154 -21.18 2.96 11.27
C LYS A 154 -19.72 2.86 10.85
N VAL A 155 -19.00 3.99 10.98
CA VAL A 155 -17.56 4.07 10.68
C VAL A 155 -16.81 4.66 11.87
N ARG A 156 -15.64 4.09 12.19
CA ARG A 156 -14.81 4.49 13.32
C ARG A 156 -13.46 5.01 12.87
N THR A 157 -13.01 4.55 11.69
CA THR A 157 -11.72 4.90 11.12
C THR A 157 -11.88 5.55 9.76
N PHE A 158 -10.88 6.32 9.36
CA PHE A 158 -10.84 6.96 8.05
C PHE A 158 -10.84 5.94 6.91
N GLU A 159 -10.24 4.76 7.14
CA GLU A 159 -10.24 3.65 6.19
C GLU A 159 -11.65 3.03 6.05
N GLU A 160 -12.33 2.71 7.19
CA GLU A 160 -13.73 2.24 7.16
C GLU A 160 -14.63 3.24 6.42
N MET A 161 -14.43 4.54 6.65
CA MET A 161 -15.17 5.60 5.94
C MET A 161 -14.88 5.55 4.43
N ALA A 162 -13.63 5.42 4.01
CA ALA A 162 -13.26 5.35 2.60
C ALA A 162 -13.83 4.10 1.92
N ASP A 163 -13.81 2.96 2.61
CA ASP A 163 -14.39 1.71 2.11
C ASP A 163 -15.91 1.76 2.01
N ALA A 164 -16.59 2.49 2.91
CA ALA A 164 -18.02 2.69 2.83
C ALA A 164 -18.46 3.44 1.56
N PHE A 165 -17.55 4.12 0.88
CA PHE A 165 -17.83 4.78 -0.40
C PHE A 165 -17.57 3.91 -1.64
N VAL A 166 -17.16 2.67 -1.50
CA VAL A 166 -17.02 1.75 -2.65
C VAL A 166 -18.39 1.55 -3.31
N GLY A 167 -18.49 1.83 -4.62
CA GLY A 167 -19.74 1.79 -5.38
C GLY A 167 -20.77 2.88 -5.03
N ARG A 168 -20.42 3.85 -4.17
CA ARG A 168 -21.29 4.96 -3.77
C ARG A 168 -20.72 6.30 -4.27
N PHE A 169 -21.05 6.66 -5.49
CA PHE A 169 -20.60 7.91 -6.15
C PHE A 169 -21.69 8.45 -7.08
N GLU A 170 -21.56 9.72 -7.47
CA GLU A 170 -22.45 10.45 -8.40
C GLU A 170 -23.94 10.42 -8.00
N ARG A 171 -24.21 10.16 -6.73
CA ARG A 171 -25.53 10.19 -6.12
C ARG A 171 -25.43 10.70 -4.68
N PRO A 172 -26.50 11.30 -4.12
CA PRO A 172 -26.53 11.68 -2.73
C PRO A 172 -26.34 10.48 -1.81
N VAL A 173 -25.38 10.55 -0.91
CA VAL A 173 -25.08 9.57 0.14
C VAL A 173 -25.27 10.22 1.49
N PRO A 174 -26.18 9.73 2.35
CA PRO A 174 -26.42 10.32 3.67
C PRO A 174 -25.24 10.03 4.60
N LEU A 175 -24.77 11.07 5.29
CA LEU A 175 -23.74 11.02 6.30
C LEU A 175 -24.34 11.41 7.66
N THR A 176 -24.04 10.60 8.69
CA THR A 176 -24.25 11.03 10.07
C THR A 176 -22.97 11.70 10.54
N VAL A 177 -23.07 12.97 10.91
CA VAL A 177 -21.94 13.82 11.27
C VAL A 177 -22.10 14.27 12.71
N GLU A 178 -21.03 14.24 13.49
CA GLU A 178 -20.96 14.81 14.83
C GLU A 178 -20.13 16.10 14.77
N ARG A 179 -20.73 17.22 15.21
CA ARG A 179 -20.11 18.54 15.35
C ARG A 179 -20.46 19.12 16.71
N ASP A 180 -19.46 19.52 17.48
CA ASP A 180 -19.63 20.10 18.82
C ASP A 180 -20.53 19.26 19.77
N GLY A 181 -20.41 17.92 19.65
CA GLY A 181 -21.16 16.94 20.43
C GLY A 181 -22.61 16.73 19.98
N GLN A 182 -23.05 17.40 18.91
CA GLN A 182 -24.38 17.19 18.32
C GLN A 182 -24.29 16.39 17.01
N GLN A 183 -25.21 15.45 16.83
CA GLN A 183 -25.30 14.67 15.59
C GLN A 183 -26.37 15.24 14.67
N PHE A 184 -26.05 15.32 13.39
CA PHE A 184 -26.97 15.69 12.32
C PHE A 184 -26.71 14.85 11.07
N ILE A 185 -27.67 14.84 10.15
CA ILE A 185 -27.55 14.15 8.88
C ILE A 185 -27.38 15.17 7.76
N THR A 186 -26.40 14.95 6.89
CA THR A 186 -26.23 15.70 5.64
C THR A 186 -26.02 14.74 4.47
N ASN A 187 -26.28 15.21 3.26
CA ASN A 187 -26.05 14.42 2.05
C ASN A 187 -24.83 14.93 1.32
N VAL A 188 -23.89 14.03 1.01
CA VAL A 188 -22.76 14.32 0.11
C VAL A 188 -22.99 13.63 -1.22
N THR A 189 -22.60 14.27 -2.33
CA THR A 189 -22.58 13.63 -3.66
C THR A 189 -21.11 13.40 -4.05
N PRO A 190 -20.52 12.24 -3.71
CA PRO A 190 -19.10 12.00 -3.96
C PRO A 190 -18.81 11.91 -5.46
N LEU A 191 -17.63 12.36 -5.87
CA LEU A 191 -17.14 12.17 -7.23
C LEU A 191 -16.67 10.74 -7.43
N LYS A 192 -16.88 10.21 -8.64
CA LYS A 192 -16.36 8.89 -9.03
C LYS A 192 -14.84 8.94 -9.13
N TYR A 193 -14.16 8.10 -8.40
CA TYR A 193 -12.73 7.87 -8.49
C TYR A 193 -12.46 6.41 -8.82
N VAL A 194 -11.64 6.19 -9.84
CA VAL A 194 -11.20 4.87 -10.27
C VAL A 194 -9.80 4.64 -9.75
N ASP A 195 -9.71 3.80 -8.71
CA ASP A 195 -8.44 3.39 -8.12
C ASP A 195 -7.96 2.15 -8.87
N SER A 196 -7.07 2.36 -9.82
CA SER A 196 -6.53 1.29 -10.66
C SER A 196 -5.12 0.96 -10.21
N THR A 197 -4.94 -0.27 -9.77
CA THR A 197 -3.63 -0.89 -9.60
C THR A 197 -3.39 -1.85 -10.78
N PRO A 198 -2.17 -2.33 -11.00
CA PRO A 198 -1.92 -3.37 -12.00
C PRO A 198 -2.74 -4.65 -11.79
N PHE A 199 -3.34 -4.81 -10.60
CA PHE A 199 -3.95 -6.04 -10.12
C PHE A 199 -5.45 -5.95 -9.84
N ASP A 200 -5.96 -4.70 -9.69
CA ASP A 200 -7.37 -4.49 -9.33
C ASP A 200 -7.81 -3.08 -9.75
N THR A 201 -9.09 -2.95 -10.07
CA THR A 201 -9.72 -1.66 -10.35
C THR A 201 -10.94 -1.52 -9.46
N VAL A 202 -10.87 -0.59 -8.52
CA VAL A 202 -11.95 -0.30 -7.58
C VAL A 202 -12.54 1.07 -7.86
N GLU A 203 -13.85 1.12 -8.11
CA GLU A 203 -14.58 2.37 -8.23
C GLU A 203 -15.12 2.79 -6.87
N ARG A 204 -14.75 3.98 -6.42
CA ARG A 204 -15.20 4.53 -5.14
C ARG A 204 -15.60 6.00 -5.24
N GLY A 205 -16.46 6.43 -4.35
CA GLY A 205 -16.77 7.84 -4.18
C GLY A 205 -15.65 8.57 -3.41
N ARG A 206 -15.30 9.78 -3.84
CA ARG A 206 -14.43 10.67 -3.07
C ARG A 206 -15.16 11.95 -2.71
N MET A 207 -15.19 12.29 -1.41
CA MET A 207 -15.72 13.56 -0.88
C MET A 207 -14.67 14.67 -0.91
N MET A 208 -13.41 14.34 -1.10
CA MET A 208 -12.27 15.27 -1.06
C MET A 208 -12.06 15.88 0.34
N VAL A 209 -11.76 15.04 1.31
CA VAL A 209 -11.42 15.43 2.68
C VAL A 209 -10.10 14.81 3.09
N GLU A 210 -9.39 15.43 4.01
CA GLU A 210 -8.19 14.90 4.63
C GLU A 210 -8.36 14.74 6.13
N ALA A 211 -7.74 13.72 6.71
CA ALA A 211 -7.74 13.50 8.15
C ALA A 211 -6.83 14.51 8.89
N ASN A 212 -5.76 14.94 8.23
CA ASN A 212 -4.82 15.90 8.78
C ASN A 212 -5.24 17.33 8.44
N SER A 213 -5.02 18.28 9.34
CA SER A 213 -5.05 19.68 8.99
C SER A 213 -3.71 20.05 8.32
N PRO A 214 -3.72 20.53 7.08
CA PRO A 214 -2.48 20.84 6.39
C PRO A 214 -1.77 22.05 7.01
N VAL A 215 -0.46 22.11 6.84
CA VAL A 215 0.29 23.33 7.17
C VAL A 215 -0.12 24.46 6.24
N PRO A 216 -0.09 25.72 6.71
CA PRO A 216 -0.58 26.88 5.98
C PRO A 216 0.42 27.33 4.92
N ILE A 217 0.49 26.59 3.82
CA ILE A 217 1.24 26.92 2.61
C ILE A 217 0.29 27.57 1.61
N VAL A 218 0.72 28.64 0.98
CA VAL A 218 -0.13 29.45 0.11
C VAL A 218 0.33 29.46 -1.33
N GLY A 219 -0.61 29.60 -2.23
CA GLY A 219 -0.37 29.99 -3.61
C GLY A 219 -0.50 31.52 -3.75
N VAL A 220 0.38 32.14 -4.51
CA VAL A 220 0.41 33.59 -4.72
C VAL A 220 0.13 33.89 -6.17
N PRO A 221 -1.07 34.40 -6.51
CA PRO A 221 -1.39 34.78 -7.87
C PRO A 221 -0.48 35.92 -8.38
N PRO A 222 -0.02 35.88 -9.63
CA PRO A 222 0.71 36.98 -10.24
C PRO A 222 -0.09 38.28 -10.18
N GLY A 223 0.58 39.40 -9.84
CA GLY A 223 -0.03 40.72 -9.70
C GLY A 223 -0.85 40.94 -8.45
N SER A 224 -0.94 39.95 -7.54
CA SER A 224 -1.68 40.09 -6.28
C SER A 224 -0.99 41.04 -5.28
N VAL A 225 -1.74 41.56 -4.31
CA VAL A 225 -1.18 42.36 -3.21
C VAL A 225 -0.18 41.56 -2.38
N ALA A 226 -0.37 40.25 -2.27
CA ALA A 226 0.56 39.34 -1.60
C ALA A 226 1.91 39.28 -2.32
N GLU A 227 1.91 39.17 -3.66
CA GLU A 227 3.13 39.20 -4.45
C GLU A 227 3.86 40.54 -4.33
N GLN A 228 3.11 41.65 -4.41
CA GLN A 228 3.67 43.01 -4.26
C GLN A 228 4.30 43.22 -2.89
N ALA A 229 3.75 42.59 -1.83
CA ALA A 229 4.33 42.58 -0.49
C ALA A 229 5.51 41.63 -0.32
N GLY A 230 5.86 40.86 -1.37
CA GLY A 230 7.02 39.96 -1.38
C GLY A 230 6.73 38.52 -0.95
N LEU A 231 5.45 38.14 -0.77
CA LEU A 231 5.04 36.74 -0.54
C LEU A 231 5.24 35.94 -1.82
N LYS A 232 5.61 34.69 -1.70
CA LYS A 232 5.83 33.78 -2.85
C LYS A 232 5.00 32.52 -2.73
N THR A 233 4.65 31.94 -3.86
CA THR A 233 4.01 30.62 -3.91
C THR A 233 4.87 29.59 -3.18
N PHE A 234 4.23 28.79 -2.34
CA PHE A 234 4.80 27.80 -1.41
C PHE A 234 5.50 28.37 -0.17
N ASP A 235 5.37 29.66 0.12
CA ASP A 235 5.70 30.18 1.45
C ASP A 235 4.76 29.54 2.48
N ARG A 236 5.32 29.08 3.61
CA ARG A 236 4.58 28.60 4.76
C ARG A 236 4.40 29.74 5.74
N ILE A 237 3.17 30.08 6.07
CA ILE A 237 2.85 31.07 7.09
C ILE A 237 3.13 30.47 8.47
N LEU A 238 4.00 31.10 9.26
CA LEU A 238 4.35 30.65 10.61
C LEU A 238 3.58 31.40 11.68
N SER A 239 3.36 32.71 11.48
CA SER A 239 2.59 33.54 12.41
C SER A 239 1.97 34.74 11.71
N ILE A 240 0.87 35.22 12.29
CA ILE A 240 0.22 36.50 11.95
C ILE A 240 0.20 37.36 13.19
N ASN A 241 0.75 38.58 13.11
CA ASN A 241 0.89 39.53 14.23
C ASN A 241 1.50 38.87 15.48
N GLY A 242 2.50 37.99 15.28
CA GLY A 242 3.14 37.26 16.37
C GLY A 242 2.38 36.04 16.89
N THR A 243 1.13 35.82 16.49
CA THR A 243 0.34 34.64 16.87
C THR A 243 0.75 33.45 15.96
N PRO A 244 1.21 32.32 16.53
CA PRO A 244 1.60 31.15 15.75
C PRO A 244 0.42 30.58 14.96
N VAL A 245 0.71 30.13 13.74
CA VAL A 245 -0.24 29.52 12.82
C VAL A 245 0.31 28.14 12.42
N PRO A 246 0.06 27.09 13.21
CA PRO A 246 0.60 25.77 12.97
C PRO A 246 -0.04 25.06 11.78
N ASP A 247 -1.29 25.35 11.48
CA ASP A 247 -2.11 24.70 10.45
C ASP A 247 -3.06 25.68 9.76
N GLU A 248 -3.67 25.21 8.67
CA GLU A 248 -4.56 26.01 7.85
C GLU A 248 -5.85 26.41 8.60
N ALA A 249 -6.38 25.56 9.47
CA ALA A 249 -7.55 25.88 10.27
C ALA A 249 -7.28 27.07 11.22
N THR A 250 -6.10 27.07 11.85
CA THR A 250 -5.64 28.19 12.70
C THR A 250 -5.39 29.46 11.88
N LEU A 251 -4.91 29.32 10.62
CA LEU A 251 -4.76 30.45 9.70
C LEU A 251 -6.09 31.15 9.45
N TYR A 252 -7.13 30.40 9.09
CA TYR A 252 -8.47 30.98 8.89
C TYR A 252 -9.03 31.66 10.15
N GLN A 253 -8.80 31.05 11.32
CA GLN A 253 -9.22 31.65 12.58
C GLN A 253 -8.47 32.96 12.91
N ALA A 254 -7.17 33.00 12.61
CA ALA A 254 -6.35 34.19 12.81
C ALA A 254 -6.82 35.32 11.89
N LEU A 255 -7.09 35.02 10.60
CA LEU A 255 -7.60 36.02 9.65
C LEU A 255 -8.98 36.55 10.02
N ALA A 256 -9.87 35.70 10.53
CA ALA A 256 -11.21 36.14 10.94
C ALA A 256 -11.21 37.12 12.16
N ARG A 257 -10.09 37.26 12.86
CA ARG A 257 -9.95 38.10 14.08
C ARG A 257 -9.23 39.42 13.84
N HIS A 258 -8.68 39.64 12.67
CA HIS A 258 -7.88 40.83 12.35
C HIS A 258 -8.48 41.59 11.20
N ASP A 259 -8.23 42.91 11.20
CA ASP A 259 -8.62 43.84 10.14
C ASP A 259 -7.46 44.82 9.91
N GLY A 260 -7.11 45.04 8.65
CA GLY A 260 -6.11 46.04 8.26
C GLY A 260 -4.71 45.49 7.97
N LYS A 261 -3.68 46.08 8.59
CA LYS A 261 -2.27 45.68 8.34
C LYS A 261 -1.87 44.48 9.18
N LEU A 262 -1.28 43.50 8.53
CA LEU A 262 -0.81 42.26 9.14
C LEU A 262 0.70 42.11 8.98
N GLU A 263 1.39 41.83 10.10
CA GLU A 263 2.75 41.30 10.06
C GLU A 263 2.68 39.78 9.88
N VAL A 264 3.18 39.29 8.78
CA VAL A 264 3.19 37.86 8.46
C VAL A 264 4.61 37.35 8.47
N ALA A 265 4.91 36.39 9.33
CA ALA A 265 6.19 35.68 9.31
C ALA A 265 6.01 34.39 8.50
N VAL A 266 6.89 34.19 7.53
CA VAL A 266 6.84 33.01 6.66
C VAL A 266 8.16 32.27 6.65
N GLN A 267 8.10 30.97 6.47
CA GLN A 267 9.21 30.10 6.13
C GLN A 267 9.23 29.89 4.62
N ARG A 268 10.31 30.28 3.98
CA ARG A 268 10.56 30.11 2.55
C ARG A 268 11.65 29.10 2.33
N LEU A 269 11.45 28.15 1.45
CA LEU A 269 12.49 27.22 1.04
C LEU A 269 13.33 27.84 -0.08
N ARG A 270 14.63 27.98 0.18
CA ARG A 270 15.59 28.52 -0.77
C ARG A 270 16.53 27.42 -1.27
N PRO A 271 16.64 27.23 -2.60
CA PRO A 271 17.59 26.27 -3.13
C PRO A 271 19.02 26.79 -2.94
N VAL A 272 19.86 25.99 -2.32
CA VAL A 272 21.29 26.28 -2.12
C VAL A 272 22.10 25.15 -2.75
N GLN A 273 23.04 25.51 -3.62
CA GLN A 273 23.89 24.55 -4.27
C GLN A 273 25.03 24.15 -3.32
N ALA A 274 25.13 22.88 -2.98
CA ALA A 274 26.21 22.30 -2.18
C ALA A 274 26.92 21.22 -3.02
N GLY A 275 27.90 21.64 -3.82
CA GLY A 275 28.55 20.76 -4.80
C GLY A 275 27.59 20.33 -5.90
N ALA A 276 27.41 19.03 -6.10
CA ALA A 276 26.48 18.47 -7.09
C ALA A 276 25.03 18.34 -6.58
N VAL A 277 24.77 18.65 -5.30
CA VAL A 277 23.46 18.49 -4.67
C VAL A 277 22.83 19.85 -4.44
N THR A 278 21.55 20.01 -4.82
CA THR A 278 20.74 21.19 -4.48
C THR A 278 19.95 20.87 -3.21
N MET A 279 20.24 21.63 -2.14
CA MET A 279 19.54 21.52 -0.86
C MET A 279 18.52 22.64 -0.71
N GLN A 280 17.34 22.34 -0.12
CA GLN A 280 16.35 23.34 0.23
C GLN A 280 16.62 23.81 1.67
N VAL A 281 17.00 25.08 1.82
CA VAL A 281 17.33 25.68 3.12
C VAL A 281 16.18 26.61 3.54
N PRO A 282 15.58 26.40 4.73
CA PRO A 282 14.53 27.28 5.22
C PRO A 282 15.08 28.67 5.59
N GLU A 283 14.43 29.69 5.10
CA GLU A 283 14.69 31.11 5.42
C GLU A 283 13.44 31.72 6.08
N LEU A 284 13.62 32.43 7.18
CA LEU A 284 12.57 33.17 7.84
C LEU A 284 12.44 34.57 7.22
N VAL A 285 11.27 34.90 6.70
CA VAL A 285 10.98 36.21 6.10
C VAL A 285 9.80 36.84 6.82
N LYS A 286 9.93 38.12 7.20
CA LYS A 286 8.84 38.92 7.77
C LYS A 286 8.33 39.90 6.72
N LEU A 287 7.03 39.93 6.51
CA LEU A 287 6.35 40.71 5.50
C LEU A 287 5.22 41.53 6.15
N GLN A 288 4.94 42.68 5.56
CA GLN A 288 3.76 43.48 5.90
C GLN A 288 2.76 43.34 4.76
N LEU A 289 1.57 42.80 5.08
CA LEU A 289 0.48 42.66 4.15
C LEU A 289 -0.67 43.60 4.56
N GLU A 290 -1.37 44.15 3.56
CA GLU A 290 -2.62 44.88 3.77
C GLU A 290 -3.79 43.98 3.36
N GLU A 291 -4.74 43.81 4.28
CA GLU A 291 -5.97 43.08 3.97
C GLU A 291 -6.79 43.78 2.91
N GLN A 292 -7.30 43.01 1.95
CA GLN A 292 -8.20 43.51 0.93
C GLN A 292 -9.61 43.66 1.52
N GLN A 293 -10.09 44.90 1.67
CA GLN A 293 -11.42 45.16 2.17
C GLN A 293 -12.50 44.43 1.36
N GLY A 294 -13.46 43.83 2.05
CA GLY A 294 -14.59 43.12 1.47
C GLY A 294 -14.25 41.71 0.95
N LYS A 295 -13.06 41.21 1.25
CA LYS A 295 -12.67 39.81 1.02
C LYS A 295 -12.45 39.10 2.35
N GLU A 296 -12.69 37.80 2.38
CA GLU A 296 -12.55 36.97 3.57
C GLU A 296 -11.52 35.84 3.35
N GLY A 297 -10.96 35.35 4.44
CA GLY A 297 -10.03 34.21 4.45
C GLY A 297 -8.76 34.47 3.64
N LEU A 298 -8.31 33.48 2.87
CA LEU A 298 -7.08 33.61 2.06
C LEU A 298 -7.18 34.74 1.02
N ALA A 299 -8.36 34.98 0.47
CA ALA A 299 -8.55 36.06 -0.50
C ALA A 299 -8.31 37.45 0.09
N ALA A 300 -8.52 37.64 1.39
CA ALA A 300 -8.21 38.90 2.09
C ALA A 300 -6.70 39.21 2.05
N LEU A 301 -5.85 38.18 2.09
CA LEU A 301 -4.40 38.30 1.93
C LEU A 301 -3.96 38.40 0.46
N GLY A 302 -4.85 38.19 -0.49
CA GLY A 302 -4.49 38.10 -1.91
C GLY A 302 -3.76 36.80 -2.29
N VAL A 303 -4.01 35.74 -1.53
CA VAL A 303 -3.46 34.40 -1.76
C VAL A 303 -4.57 33.39 -2.06
N GLU A 304 -4.18 32.24 -2.58
CA GLU A 304 -5.07 31.14 -2.93
C GLU A 304 -4.63 29.83 -2.24
N PRO A 305 -5.50 28.82 -2.18
CA PRO A 305 -5.11 27.51 -1.70
C PRO A 305 -3.95 26.93 -2.54
N ARG A 306 -2.98 26.35 -1.87
CA ARG A 306 -1.82 25.70 -2.52
C ARG A 306 -2.22 24.58 -3.49
N ASP A 307 -3.36 23.94 -3.26
CA ASP A 307 -3.85 22.78 -4.02
C ASP A 307 -4.17 23.10 -5.50
N LEU A 308 -4.15 24.37 -5.85
CA LEU A 308 -4.28 24.82 -7.25
C LEU A 308 -2.92 24.96 -7.94
N TYR A 309 -1.81 24.81 -7.24
CA TYR A 309 -0.48 25.07 -7.75
C TYR A 309 0.35 23.80 -7.90
N VAL A 310 1.05 23.70 -9.02
CA VAL A 310 1.97 22.60 -9.31
C VAL A 310 3.25 22.79 -8.49
N ALA A 311 3.57 21.87 -7.59
CA ALA A 311 4.81 21.94 -6.82
C ALA A 311 5.99 21.35 -7.61
N THR A 312 5.77 20.22 -8.29
CA THR A 312 6.82 19.53 -9.03
C THR A 312 6.30 19.05 -10.38
N VAL A 313 7.10 19.24 -11.41
CA VAL A 313 6.89 18.64 -12.73
C VAL A 313 8.00 17.60 -12.94
N LEU A 314 7.61 16.37 -13.21
CA LEU A 314 8.56 15.27 -13.42
C LEU A 314 9.18 15.36 -14.82
N PRO A 315 10.51 15.25 -14.95
CA PRO A 315 11.19 15.29 -16.25
C PRO A 315 10.70 14.17 -17.18
N GLY A 316 10.65 14.44 -18.48
CA GLY A 316 10.27 13.47 -19.51
C GLY A 316 8.79 13.11 -19.54
N THR A 317 7.93 13.84 -18.83
CA THR A 317 6.48 13.62 -18.80
C THR A 317 5.72 14.54 -19.75
N ALA A 318 4.44 14.25 -19.96
CA ALA A 318 3.56 15.09 -20.80
C ALA A 318 3.47 16.53 -20.28
N ALA A 319 3.41 16.72 -18.97
CA ALA A 319 3.40 18.04 -18.35
C ALA A 319 4.70 18.83 -18.63
N ALA A 320 5.86 18.17 -18.50
CA ALA A 320 7.15 18.80 -18.80
C ALA A 320 7.27 19.19 -20.28
N ALA A 321 6.81 18.32 -21.20
CA ALA A 321 6.82 18.57 -22.64
C ALA A 321 5.90 19.74 -23.01
N ALA A 322 4.79 19.94 -22.30
CA ALA A 322 3.86 21.05 -22.49
C ALA A 322 4.36 22.37 -21.87
N GLY A 323 5.49 22.35 -21.15
CA GLY A 323 6.08 23.54 -20.56
C GLY A 323 5.52 23.92 -19.19
N LEU A 324 4.75 23.04 -18.51
CA LEU A 324 4.36 23.28 -17.12
C LEU A 324 5.60 23.37 -16.22
N LYS A 325 5.53 24.25 -15.23
CA LYS A 325 6.61 24.52 -14.28
C LYS A 325 6.10 24.50 -12.83
N SER A 326 7.00 24.37 -11.90
CA SER A 326 6.70 24.60 -10.49
C SER A 326 6.21 26.02 -10.26
N GLY A 327 5.12 26.19 -9.52
CA GLY A 327 4.46 27.48 -9.29
C GLY A 327 3.32 27.79 -10.26
N ASP A 328 3.14 27.02 -11.33
CA ASP A 328 2.01 27.20 -12.23
C ASP A 328 0.69 26.86 -11.56
N ARG A 329 -0.32 27.66 -11.82
CA ARG A 329 -1.67 27.51 -11.30
C ARG A 329 -2.57 26.76 -12.26
N LEU A 330 -3.13 25.65 -11.84
CA LEU A 330 -4.15 24.92 -12.61
C LEU A 330 -5.46 25.71 -12.65
N VAL A 331 -6.08 25.84 -13.83
CA VAL A 331 -7.27 26.66 -14.05
C VAL A 331 -8.47 25.79 -14.39
N SER A 332 -8.40 25.03 -15.49
CA SER A 332 -9.53 24.22 -15.94
C SER A 332 -9.09 22.93 -16.63
N PHE A 333 -9.99 21.96 -16.64
CA PHE A 333 -9.86 20.67 -17.29
C PHE A 333 -11.07 20.45 -18.22
N ASN A 334 -10.86 20.30 -19.52
CA ASN A 334 -11.92 20.23 -20.53
C ASN A 334 -12.96 21.37 -20.42
N GLY A 335 -12.50 22.59 -20.08
CA GLY A 335 -13.36 23.76 -19.91
C GLY A 335 -14.04 23.86 -18.52
N GLU A 336 -13.97 22.84 -17.68
CA GLU A 336 -14.50 22.87 -16.31
C GLU A 336 -13.45 23.41 -15.34
N PRO A 337 -13.79 24.39 -14.47
CA PRO A 337 -12.87 24.92 -13.47
C PRO A 337 -12.34 23.84 -12.52
N LEU A 338 -11.04 23.89 -12.23
CA LEU A 338 -10.43 23.08 -11.19
C LEU A 338 -10.48 23.83 -9.86
N THR A 339 -10.97 23.17 -8.82
CA THR A 339 -11.07 23.72 -7.46
C THR A 339 -9.96 23.24 -6.55
N THR A 340 -9.46 22.03 -6.77
CA THR A 340 -8.36 21.42 -6.04
C THR A 340 -7.54 20.53 -6.95
N PHE A 341 -6.32 20.17 -6.52
CA PHE A 341 -5.52 19.17 -7.22
C PHE A 341 -6.18 17.79 -7.21
N HIS A 342 -6.86 17.45 -6.13
CA HIS A 342 -7.64 16.20 -6.06
C HIS A 342 -8.75 16.13 -7.10
N THR A 343 -9.36 17.27 -7.48
CA THR A 343 -10.32 17.32 -8.58
C THR A 343 -9.67 16.92 -9.91
N LEU A 344 -8.43 17.36 -10.16
CA LEU A 344 -7.66 16.91 -11.32
C LEU A 344 -7.38 15.41 -11.25
N GLU A 345 -6.95 14.88 -10.11
CA GLU A 345 -6.71 13.44 -9.94
C GLU A 345 -7.96 12.61 -10.25
N VAL A 346 -9.12 13.03 -9.77
CA VAL A 346 -10.40 12.36 -10.06
C VAL A 346 -10.72 12.40 -11.55
N LYS A 347 -10.57 13.55 -12.20
CA LYS A 347 -10.83 13.70 -13.64
C LYS A 347 -9.86 12.90 -14.52
N LEU A 348 -8.67 12.63 -14.03
CA LEU A 348 -7.66 11.78 -14.68
C LEU A 348 -7.87 10.29 -14.39
N SER A 349 -8.50 9.94 -13.26
CA SER A 349 -8.68 8.54 -12.85
C SER A 349 -9.55 7.77 -13.85
N GLY A 350 -9.12 6.56 -14.21
CA GLY A 350 -9.84 5.70 -15.15
C GLY A 350 -9.79 6.14 -16.61
N ARG A 351 -9.16 7.27 -16.91
CA ARG A 351 -9.15 7.86 -18.27
C ARG A 351 -8.10 7.23 -19.20
N GLY A 352 -7.11 6.58 -18.64
CA GLY A 352 -6.02 5.98 -19.40
C GLY A 352 -5.26 7.03 -20.24
N LYS A 353 -5.08 6.76 -21.52
CA LYS A 353 -4.35 7.65 -22.46
C LYS A 353 -5.26 8.59 -23.27
N GLU A 354 -6.53 8.70 -22.91
CA GLU A 354 -7.45 9.60 -23.61
C GLU A 354 -6.99 11.06 -23.50
N PRO A 355 -6.91 11.82 -24.61
CA PRO A 355 -6.50 13.21 -24.57
C PRO A 355 -7.55 14.08 -23.87
N PHE A 356 -7.07 15.14 -23.22
CA PHE A 356 -7.88 16.15 -22.54
C PHE A 356 -7.25 17.53 -22.72
N GLU A 357 -8.04 18.57 -22.56
CA GLU A 357 -7.60 19.94 -22.58
C GLU A 357 -7.30 20.39 -21.14
N LEU A 358 -6.09 20.91 -20.90
CA LEU A 358 -5.69 21.51 -19.63
C LEU A 358 -5.36 22.99 -19.84
N VAL A 359 -5.91 23.83 -18.95
CA VAL A 359 -5.56 25.25 -18.89
C VAL A 359 -4.84 25.52 -17.59
N TRP A 360 -3.72 26.21 -17.66
CA TRP A 360 -2.96 26.65 -16.49
C TRP A 360 -2.44 28.07 -16.70
N ARG A 361 -2.12 28.73 -15.59
CA ARG A 361 -1.57 30.09 -15.60
C ARG A 361 -0.17 30.07 -15.02
N SER A 362 0.79 30.57 -15.81
CA SER A 362 2.18 30.80 -15.43
C SER A 362 2.41 32.31 -15.22
N GLN A 363 3.64 32.68 -14.89
CA GLN A 363 4.01 34.10 -14.75
C GLN A 363 3.93 34.88 -16.09
N ASP A 364 4.12 34.18 -17.20
CA ASP A 364 4.10 34.74 -18.57
C ASP A 364 2.70 34.74 -19.21
N GLY A 365 1.69 34.20 -18.55
CA GLY A 365 0.31 34.22 -19.00
C GLY A 365 -0.44 32.91 -18.84
N GLU A 366 -1.58 32.83 -19.52
CA GLU A 366 -2.43 31.65 -19.54
C GLU A 366 -2.08 30.75 -20.72
N HIS A 367 -1.90 29.47 -20.44
CA HIS A 367 -1.57 28.44 -21.41
C HIS A 367 -2.72 27.44 -21.51
N LYS A 368 -2.91 26.91 -22.71
CA LYS A 368 -3.97 25.97 -23.04
C LYS A 368 -3.46 24.94 -24.02
N GLU A 369 -3.41 23.67 -23.57
CA GLU A 369 -2.85 22.58 -24.36
C GLU A 369 -3.69 21.31 -24.25
N LYS A 370 -3.64 20.50 -25.32
CA LYS A 370 -4.18 19.14 -25.32
C LYS A 370 -3.11 18.16 -24.88
N LEU A 371 -3.34 17.54 -23.74
CA LEU A 371 -2.43 16.59 -23.10
C LEU A 371 -3.06 15.20 -23.02
N ALA A 372 -2.23 14.19 -22.82
CA ALA A 372 -2.66 12.84 -22.48
C ALA A 372 -1.78 12.30 -21.35
N GLN A 373 -2.33 11.42 -20.54
CA GLN A 373 -1.52 10.71 -19.55
C GLN A 373 -0.54 9.77 -20.26
N ALA A 374 0.66 9.66 -19.69
CA ALA A 374 1.71 8.78 -20.19
C ALA A 374 2.26 7.92 -19.04
N PRO A 375 2.93 6.80 -19.34
CA PRO A 375 3.63 6.03 -18.35
C PRO A 375 4.72 6.85 -17.66
N ILE A 376 4.72 6.85 -16.34
CA ILE A 376 5.68 7.56 -15.49
C ILE A 376 6.36 6.52 -14.61
N LYS A 377 7.68 6.43 -14.72
CA LYS A 377 8.48 5.61 -13.83
C LYS A 377 8.72 6.35 -12.52
N GLN A 378 8.32 5.75 -11.43
CA GLN A 378 8.58 6.25 -10.09
C GLN A 378 9.44 5.24 -9.33
N THR A 379 10.51 5.74 -8.73
CA THR A 379 11.36 4.93 -7.86
C THR A 379 11.00 5.26 -6.42
N ASP A 380 10.64 4.26 -5.63
CA ASP A 380 10.36 4.44 -4.21
C ASP A 380 11.67 4.56 -3.40
N GLU A 381 11.55 4.80 -2.09
CA GLU A 381 12.71 4.93 -1.18
C GLU A 381 13.53 3.62 -1.08
N MET A 382 12.99 2.50 -1.51
CA MET A 382 13.66 1.19 -1.55
C MET A 382 14.25 0.86 -2.92
N GLY A 383 14.18 1.80 -3.88
CA GLY A 383 14.68 1.61 -5.24
C GLY A 383 13.73 0.85 -6.17
N ASN A 384 12.50 0.50 -5.73
CA ASN A 384 11.55 -0.17 -6.61
C ASN A 384 11.05 0.81 -7.66
N VAL A 385 11.15 0.42 -8.93
CA VAL A 385 10.60 1.18 -10.04
C VAL A 385 9.18 0.70 -10.32
N THR A 386 8.21 1.56 -10.03
CA THR A 386 6.81 1.35 -10.42
C THR A 386 6.48 2.23 -11.62
N GLU A 387 5.75 1.68 -12.58
CA GLU A 387 5.25 2.44 -13.72
C GLU A 387 3.77 2.73 -13.50
N THR A 388 3.43 4.01 -13.42
CA THR A 388 2.06 4.49 -13.25
C THR A 388 1.68 5.37 -14.43
N ILE A 389 0.41 5.37 -14.82
CA ILE A 389 -0.09 6.29 -15.85
C ILE A 389 -0.41 7.62 -15.16
N GLY A 390 0.09 8.73 -15.71
CA GLY A 390 -0.13 10.03 -15.13
C GLY A 390 0.28 11.20 -16.03
N LEU A 391 0.02 12.42 -15.56
CA LEU A 391 0.39 13.66 -16.24
C LEU A 391 1.84 14.10 -15.94
N GLY A 392 2.36 13.70 -14.80
CA GLY A 392 3.72 14.08 -14.36
C GLY A 392 3.77 15.37 -13.53
N VAL A 393 2.66 15.80 -12.97
CA VAL A 393 2.60 16.91 -12.02
C VAL A 393 2.34 16.38 -10.61
N ARG A 394 2.89 17.06 -9.62
CA ARG A 394 2.64 16.77 -8.21
C ARG A 394 2.25 18.02 -7.46
N PRO A 395 1.27 17.94 -6.55
CA PRO A 395 0.97 19.02 -5.62
C PRO A 395 2.08 19.13 -4.57
N TRP A 396 2.01 20.16 -3.74
CA TRP A 396 2.88 20.28 -2.59
C TRP A 396 2.49 19.23 -1.54
N TYR A 397 3.39 18.30 -1.28
CA TYR A 397 3.31 17.40 -0.14
C TYR A 397 4.40 17.78 0.85
N LEU A 398 4.03 17.83 2.12
CA LEU A 398 4.99 18.07 3.17
C LEU A 398 5.81 16.81 3.45
N THR A 399 7.04 17.02 3.86
CA THR A 399 7.88 15.97 4.39
C THR A 399 7.32 15.46 5.72
N ARG A 400 7.55 14.18 6.03
CA ARG A 400 7.11 13.57 7.29
C ARG A 400 7.58 14.39 8.49
N GLY A 401 6.68 14.71 9.40
CA GLY A 401 6.94 15.47 10.63
C GLY A 401 6.55 16.95 10.60
N GLU A 402 6.16 17.51 9.44
CA GLU A 402 5.74 18.92 9.32
C GLU A 402 4.23 19.11 9.45
N VAL A 403 3.46 18.04 9.36
CA VAL A 403 1.99 18.06 9.51
C VAL A 403 1.63 17.60 10.91
N PRO A 404 0.74 18.32 11.63
CA PRO A 404 0.17 17.79 12.86
C PRO A 404 -0.41 16.41 12.59
N PRO A 405 -0.13 15.41 13.44
CA PRO A 405 -0.65 14.07 13.21
C PRO A 405 -2.18 14.09 13.25
N ALA A 406 -2.80 13.32 12.33
CA ALA A 406 -4.24 13.10 12.40
C ALA A 406 -4.63 12.54 13.77
N GLU A 407 -5.84 12.86 14.21
CA GLU A 407 -6.39 12.28 15.44
C GLU A 407 -6.43 10.77 15.29
N ARG A 408 -5.82 10.07 16.25
CA ARG A 408 -5.84 8.60 16.32
C ARG A 408 -6.85 8.13 17.33
N VAL A 409 -7.49 7.02 17.02
CA VAL A 409 -8.41 6.32 17.92
C VAL A 409 -7.91 4.90 18.11
N THR A 410 -8.01 4.41 19.34
CA THR A 410 -7.79 2.98 19.60
C THR A 410 -9.06 2.24 19.24
N VAL A 411 -8.97 1.36 18.27
CA VAL A 411 -10.06 0.51 17.82
C VAL A 411 -9.83 -0.90 18.36
N THR A 412 -10.88 -1.48 18.95
CA THR A 412 -10.93 -2.89 19.33
C THR A 412 -12.17 -3.49 18.68
N LEU A 413 -11.99 -4.54 17.89
CA LEU A 413 -13.11 -5.23 17.27
C LEU A 413 -13.60 -6.36 18.17
N GLU A 414 -14.90 -6.62 18.15
CA GLU A 414 -15.46 -7.86 18.67
C GLU A 414 -14.84 -9.05 17.90
N TRP A 415 -14.65 -10.19 18.57
CA TRP A 415 -13.98 -11.36 17.98
C TRP A 415 -14.62 -11.82 16.64
N ASN A 416 -15.95 -11.73 16.52
CA ASN A 416 -16.68 -12.08 15.33
C ASN A 416 -16.47 -11.06 14.18
N GLU A 417 -16.32 -9.78 14.50
CA GLU A 417 -16.00 -8.71 13.54
C GLU A 417 -14.54 -8.84 13.08
N ALA A 418 -13.62 -9.08 14.02
CA ALA A 418 -12.21 -9.32 13.72
C ALA A 418 -12.03 -10.52 12.77
N LEU A 419 -12.75 -11.62 13.02
CA LEU A 419 -12.72 -12.79 12.14
C LEU A 419 -13.29 -12.48 10.75
N LYS A 420 -14.40 -11.75 10.67
CA LYS A 420 -14.99 -11.32 9.39
C LYS A 420 -14.03 -10.42 8.62
N GLN A 421 -13.37 -9.50 9.29
CA GLN A 421 -12.40 -8.60 8.65
C GLN A 421 -11.18 -9.36 8.15
N ALA A 422 -10.61 -10.26 8.96
CA ALA A 422 -9.53 -11.15 8.55
C ALA A 422 -9.92 -12.00 7.32
N ALA A 423 -11.13 -12.56 7.32
CA ALA A 423 -11.64 -13.35 6.20
C ALA A 423 -11.88 -12.52 4.92
N LYS A 424 -12.05 -11.20 5.00
CA LYS A 424 -12.18 -10.31 3.83
C LYS A 424 -10.81 -9.92 3.25
N VAL A 425 -9.82 -9.69 4.10
CA VAL A 425 -8.49 -9.22 3.67
C VAL A 425 -7.73 -10.31 2.91
N VAL A 426 -7.74 -11.54 3.41
CA VAL A 426 -6.95 -12.64 2.84
C VAL A 426 -7.29 -12.95 1.37
N PRO A 427 -8.56 -13.12 0.95
CA PRO A 427 -8.90 -13.33 -0.45
C PRO A 427 -8.45 -12.16 -1.36
N LYS A 428 -8.53 -10.92 -0.88
CA LYS A 428 -8.08 -9.74 -1.63
C LYS A 428 -6.58 -9.80 -1.91
N ILE A 429 -5.77 -10.18 -0.91
CA ILE A 429 -4.32 -10.35 -1.10
C ILE A 429 -4.03 -11.53 -2.05
N ILE A 430 -4.77 -12.65 -1.93
CA ILE A 430 -4.62 -13.80 -2.84
C ILE A 430 -4.87 -13.36 -4.29
N THR A 431 -5.97 -12.66 -4.55
CA THR A 431 -6.30 -12.18 -5.91
C THR A 431 -5.24 -11.23 -6.45
N SER A 432 -4.76 -10.29 -5.62
CA SER A 432 -3.67 -9.38 -6.00
C SER A 432 -2.37 -10.13 -6.31
N THR A 433 -2.02 -11.16 -5.52
CA THR A 433 -0.83 -12.00 -5.77
C THR A 433 -0.95 -12.76 -7.09
N VAL A 434 -2.12 -13.39 -7.35
CA VAL A 434 -2.36 -14.10 -8.61
C VAL A 434 -2.29 -13.15 -9.80
N ALA A 435 -2.88 -11.96 -9.68
CA ALA A 435 -2.83 -10.93 -10.72
C ALA A 435 -1.39 -10.42 -10.95
N ALA A 436 -0.58 -10.26 -9.89
CA ALA A 436 0.84 -9.90 -9.99
C ALA A 436 1.64 -10.96 -10.78
N ILE A 437 1.42 -12.23 -10.47
CA ILE A 437 2.08 -13.34 -11.19
C ILE A 437 1.63 -13.37 -12.66
N ALA A 438 0.34 -13.19 -12.94
CA ALA A 438 -0.17 -13.09 -14.30
C ALA A 438 0.43 -11.89 -15.04
N GLY A 439 0.51 -10.72 -14.39
CA GLY A 439 1.12 -9.51 -14.95
C GLY A 439 2.61 -9.67 -15.27
N LEU A 440 3.36 -10.46 -14.49
CA LEU A 440 4.74 -10.85 -14.83
C LEU A 440 4.81 -11.71 -16.12
N MET A 441 3.82 -12.58 -16.33
CA MET A 441 3.76 -13.44 -17.53
C MET A 441 3.32 -12.67 -18.79
N THR A 442 2.45 -11.65 -18.64
CA THR A 442 1.97 -10.78 -19.74
C THR A 442 2.90 -9.59 -20.01
N ASN A 443 3.95 -9.42 -19.19
CA ASN A 443 4.86 -8.27 -19.20
C ASN A 443 4.19 -6.92 -18.86
N ASP A 444 3.02 -6.96 -18.20
CA ASP A 444 2.37 -5.78 -17.62
C ASP A 444 3.07 -5.35 -16.33
N VAL A 445 3.71 -6.31 -15.65
CA VAL A 445 4.57 -6.08 -14.48
C VAL A 445 6.02 -6.36 -14.90
N PRO A 446 6.95 -5.39 -14.76
CA PRO A 446 8.33 -5.60 -15.15
C PRO A 446 9.04 -6.59 -14.24
N LEU A 447 9.92 -7.41 -14.79
CA LEU A 447 10.74 -8.38 -14.02
C LEU A 447 11.61 -7.70 -12.96
N SER A 448 11.95 -6.42 -13.12
CA SER A 448 12.64 -5.61 -12.12
C SER A 448 11.85 -5.42 -10.83
N SER A 449 10.53 -5.66 -10.83
CA SER A 449 9.68 -5.62 -9.62
C SER A 449 9.87 -6.84 -8.73
N VAL A 450 10.49 -7.91 -9.23
CA VAL A 450 10.72 -9.13 -8.44
C VAL A 450 11.85 -8.86 -7.45
N GLY A 451 11.49 -8.84 -6.15
CA GLY A 451 12.45 -8.70 -5.06
C GLY A 451 13.10 -10.03 -4.69
N GLY A 452 14.34 -9.96 -4.25
CA GLY A 452 15.12 -11.09 -3.80
C GLY A 452 15.32 -11.15 -2.27
N PRO A 453 16.26 -11.98 -1.79
CA PRO A 453 16.50 -12.17 -0.37
C PRO A 453 16.94 -10.89 0.37
N ILE A 454 17.67 -9.99 -0.32
CA ILE A 454 18.14 -8.73 0.30
C ILE A 454 16.94 -7.81 0.55
N MET A 455 16.04 -7.67 -0.41
CA MET A 455 14.81 -6.90 -0.25
C MET A 455 13.93 -7.48 0.86
N MET A 456 13.76 -8.80 0.93
CA MET A 456 13.01 -9.45 2.00
C MET A 456 13.61 -9.16 3.39
N TYR A 457 14.96 -9.18 3.51
CA TYR A 457 15.66 -8.82 4.71
C TYR A 457 15.41 -7.35 5.10
N GLN A 458 15.51 -6.43 4.15
CA GLN A 458 15.26 -5.00 4.36
C GLN A 458 13.80 -4.74 4.80
N MET A 459 12.83 -5.40 4.16
CA MET A 459 11.42 -5.31 4.54
C MET A 459 11.18 -5.83 5.96
N ALA A 460 11.78 -6.98 6.34
CA ALA A 460 11.65 -7.54 7.68
C ALA A 460 12.28 -6.61 8.74
N ALA A 461 13.47 -6.06 8.45
CA ALA A 461 14.14 -5.11 9.31
C ALA A 461 13.29 -3.85 9.53
N ARG A 462 12.83 -3.22 8.45
CA ARG A 462 12.02 -1.99 8.51
C ARG A 462 10.66 -2.22 9.18
N SER A 463 10.00 -3.32 8.88
CA SER A 463 8.72 -3.65 9.52
C SER A 463 8.88 -3.85 11.02
N SER A 464 10.00 -4.44 11.47
CA SER A 464 10.27 -4.62 12.90
C SER A 464 10.53 -3.29 13.64
N GLU A 465 11.09 -2.30 12.95
CA GLU A 465 11.29 -0.94 13.49
C GLU A 465 9.98 -0.15 13.60
N LEU A 466 9.03 -0.39 12.70
CA LEU A 466 7.72 0.24 12.69
C LEU A 466 6.76 -0.35 13.74
N GLY A 467 7.01 -1.58 14.20
CA GLY A 467 6.23 -2.26 15.23
C GLY A 467 5.74 -3.65 14.84
N TRP A 468 5.22 -4.37 15.85
CA TRP A 468 4.76 -5.75 15.68
C TRP A 468 3.63 -5.90 14.65
N ASP A 469 2.71 -4.94 14.56
CA ASP A 469 1.59 -5.00 13.61
C ASP A 469 2.08 -4.97 12.16
N TYR A 470 3.09 -4.14 11.87
CA TYR A 470 3.72 -4.09 10.55
C TYR A 470 4.47 -5.39 10.22
N PHE A 471 5.17 -5.96 11.21
CA PHE A 471 5.88 -7.22 11.03
C PHE A 471 4.93 -8.40 10.81
N LEU A 472 3.84 -8.47 11.58
CA LEU A 472 2.80 -9.48 11.41
C LEU A 472 2.08 -9.34 10.08
N ASN A 473 1.80 -8.12 9.64
CA ASN A 473 1.22 -7.87 8.30
C ASN A 473 2.17 -8.34 7.19
N LEU A 474 3.47 -8.02 7.27
CA LEU A 474 4.46 -8.53 6.33
C LEU A 474 4.49 -10.06 6.31
N MET A 475 4.49 -10.69 7.49
CA MET A 475 4.46 -12.16 7.64
C MET A 475 3.22 -12.76 6.97
N ALA A 476 2.04 -12.14 7.15
CA ALA A 476 0.80 -12.57 6.53
C ALA A 476 0.85 -12.49 4.99
N VAL A 477 1.33 -11.37 4.44
CA VAL A 477 1.46 -11.18 2.99
C VAL A 477 2.43 -12.20 2.39
N ILE A 478 3.61 -12.38 3.00
CA ILE A 478 4.60 -13.36 2.50
C ILE A 478 4.08 -14.79 2.62
N SER A 479 3.33 -15.11 3.68
CA SER A 479 2.68 -16.43 3.84
C SER A 479 1.71 -16.71 2.69
N ILE A 480 0.88 -15.74 2.31
CA ILE A 480 -0.05 -15.87 1.18
C ILE A 480 0.74 -16.07 -0.12
N ASN A 481 1.75 -15.25 -0.36
CA ASN A 481 2.59 -15.34 -1.55
C ASN A 481 3.24 -16.73 -1.67
N LEU A 482 3.80 -17.22 -0.56
CA LEU A 482 4.40 -18.56 -0.51
C LEU A 482 3.36 -19.66 -0.77
N GLY A 483 2.16 -19.55 -0.20
CA GLY A 483 1.06 -20.49 -0.44
C GLY A 483 0.61 -20.50 -1.90
N VAL A 484 0.44 -19.32 -2.52
CA VAL A 484 0.02 -19.18 -3.93
C VAL A 484 1.11 -19.70 -4.87
N VAL A 485 2.38 -19.31 -4.66
CA VAL A 485 3.51 -19.74 -5.51
C VAL A 485 3.67 -21.26 -5.44
N ASN A 486 3.56 -21.87 -4.25
CA ASN A 486 3.67 -23.31 -4.09
C ASN A 486 2.51 -24.09 -4.76
N LEU A 487 1.38 -23.45 -5.05
CA LEU A 487 0.29 -24.07 -5.84
C LEU A 487 0.52 -24.00 -7.36
N LEU A 488 1.52 -23.25 -7.84
CA LEU A 488 1.83 -23.21 -9.27
C LEU A 488 2.34 -24.57 -9.76
N PRO A 489 1.99 -24.98 -11.00
CA PRO A 489 2.40 -26.27 -11.56
C PRO A 489 3.88 -26.26 -12.01
N ILE A 490 4.75 -25.68 -11.18
CA ILE A 490 6.19 -25.60 -11.44
C ILE A 490 6.87 -26.82 -10.79
N PRO A 491 7.66 -27.60 -11.51
CA PRO A 491 8.41 -28.72 -10.94
C PRO A 491 9.24 -28.28 -9.73
N ILE A 492 9.32 -29.15 -8.73
CA ILE A 492 9.86 -28.91 -7.37
C ILE A 492 8.85 -28.32 -6.38
N LEU A 493 7.88 -27.50 -6.83
CA LEU A 493 6.83 -26.97 -5.96
C LEU A 493 5.71 -28.00 -5.77
N ASP A 494 4.93 -27.82 -4.71
CA ASP A 494 3.81 -28.72 -4.38
C ASP A 494 2.75 -28.82 -5.47
N GLY A 495 2.51 -27.72 -6.18
CA GLY A 495 1.57 -27.67 -7.30
C GLY A 495 1.89 -28.68 -8.41
N PHE A 496 3.15 -28.93 -8.68
CA PHE A 496 3.54 -29.99 -9.63
C PHE A 496 3.18 -31.39 -9.11
N HIS A 497 3.41 -31.65 -7.83
CA HIS A 497 3.04 -32.92 -7.21
C HIS A 497 1.53 -33.15 -7.18
N LEU A 498 0.76 -32.06 -7.00
CA LEU A 498 -0.71 -32.09 -7.15
C LEU A 498 -1.13 -32.49 -8.55
N VAL A 499 -0.57 -31.85 -9.58
CA VAL A 499 -0.84 -32.16 -10.99
C VAL A 499 -0.43 -33.60 -11.32
N ALA A 500 0.72 -34.04 -10.83
CA ALA A 500 1.21 -35.39 -11.03
C ALA A 500 0.29 -36.44 -10.41
N ALA A 501 -0.15 -36.25 -9.18
CA ALA A 501 -1.09 -37.14 -8.50
C ALA A 501 -2.50 -37.10 -9.14
N GLY A 502 -2.94 -35.93 -9.59
CA GLY A 502 -4.18 -35.77 -10.37
C GLY A 502 -4.15 -36.52 -11.69
N TRP A 503 -3.04 -36.41 -12.44
CA TRP A 503 -2.82 -37.17 -13.66
C TRP A 503 -2.88 -38.69 -13.43
N GLU A 504 -2.21 -39.17 -12.37
CA GLU A 504 -2.24 -40.56 -11.98
C GLU A 504 -3.66 -41.06 -11.63
N SER A 505 -4.43 -40.21 -10.92
CA SER A 505 -5.82 -40.50 -10.58
C SER A 505 -6.71 -40.72 -11.82
N ILE A 506 -6.49 -39.91 -12.88
CA ILE A 506 -7.27 -39.98 -14.13
C ILE A 506 -6.80 -41.11 -15.01
N ARG A 507 -5.46 -41.23 -15.24
CA ARG A 507 -4.88 -42.19 -16.16
C ARG A 507 -4.64 -43.55 -15.56
N ARG A 508 -4.75 -43.69 -14.23
CA ARG A 508 -4.46 -44.91 -13.45
C ARG A 508 -3.05 -45.47 -13.70
N ARG A 509 -2.12 -44.62 -14.11
CA ARG A 509 -0.69 -44.94 -14.34
C ARG A 509 0.16 -43.79 -13.83
N PRO A 510 1.21 -44.07 -13.04
CA PRO A 510 2.12 -43.02 -12.54
C PRO A 510 2.89 -42.39 -13.70
N ILE A 511 3.31 -41.14 -13.52
CA ILE A 511 4.21 -40.45 -14.45
C ILE A 511 5.56 -41.20 -14.42
N PRO A 512 6.15 -41.54 -15.60
CA PRO A 512 7.44 -42.19 -15.66
C PRO A 512 8.51 -41.45 -14.88
N VAL A 513 9.37 -42.18 -14.16
CA VAL A 513 10.40 -41.58 -13.28
C VAL A 513 11.30 -40.64 -14.07
N ARG A 514 11.72 -41.00 -15.29
CA ARG A 514 12.54 -40.13 -16.17
C ARG A 514 11.87 -38.80 -16.48
N VAL A 515 10.55 -38.79 -16.72
CA VAL A 515 9.82 -37.55 -17.00
C VAL A 515 9.79 -36.64 -15.76
N ARG A 516 9.62 -37.23 -14.57
CA ARG A 516 9.64 -36.50 -13.28
C ARG A 516 11.04 -35.94 -13.00
N GLU A 517 12.10 -36.72 -13.23
CA GLU A 517 13.48 -36.25 -13.06
C GLU A 517 13.83 -35.09 -13.98
N VAL A 518 13.51 -35.21 -15.28
CA VAL A 518 13.73 -34.12 -16.26
C VAL A 518 12.93 -32.89 -15.89
N ALA A 519 11.66 -33.06 -15.50
CA ALA A 519 10.83 -31.94 -15.04
C ALA A 519 11.47 -31.26 -13.83
N ASN A 520 11.93 -32.03 -12.83
CA ASN A 520 12.57 -31.45 -11.63
C ASN A 520 13.86 -30.71 -11.97
N VAL A 521 14.68 -31.19 -12.90
CA VAL A 521 15.90 -30.49 -13.36
C VAL A 521 15.53 -29.15 -14.03
N ILE A 522 14.50 -29.16 -14.90
CA ILE A 522 14.00 -27.92 -15.53
C ILE A 522 13.46 -26.95 -14.49
N GLY A 523 12.64 -27.44 -13.55
CA GLY A 523 12.09 -26.61 -12.47
C GLY A 523 13.18 -25.99 -11.58
N LEU A 524 14.23 -26.78 -11.25
CA LEU A 524 15.38 -26.28 -10.51
C LEU A 524 16.13 -25.19 -11.29
N ALA A 525 16.36 -25.40 -12.57
CA ALA A 525 17.02 -24.42 -13.43
C ALA A 525 16.20 -23.11 -13.52
N MET A 526 14.87 -23.21 -13.67
CA MET A 526 13.98 -22.05 -13.66
C MET A 526 14.03 -21.31 -12.31
N LEU A 527 14.00 -22.02 -11.20
CA LEU A 527 14.02 -21.44 -9.87
C LEU A 527 15.35 -20.75 -9.58
N VAL A 528 16.47 -21.38 -9.97
CA VAL A 528 17.81 -20.77 -9.86
C VAL A 528 17.91 -19.52 -10.73
N LEU A 529 17.40 -19.56 -11.97
CA LEU A 529 17.38 -18.40 -12.86
C LEU A 529 16.56 -17.25 -12.26
N LEU A 530 15.36 -17.54 -11.75
CA LEU A 530 14.51 -16.53 -11.10
C LEU A 530 15.22 -15.92 -9.87
N MET A 531 15.88 -16.76 -9.07
CA MET A 531 16.64 -16.30 -7.90
C MET A 531 17.82 -15.42 -8.31
N LEU A 532 18.52 -15.75 -9.40
CA LEU A 532 19.60 -14.92 -9.93
C LEU A 532 19.09 -13.56 -10.43
N VAL A 533 17.95 -13.54 -11.12
CA VAL A 533 17.29 -12.30 -11.55
C VAL A 533 16.88 -11.46 -10.34
N ALA A 534 16.24 -12.07 -9.35
CA ALA A 534 15.84 -11.37 -8.13
C ALA A 534 17.04 -10.80 -7.35
N PHE A 535 18.13 -11.58 -7.26
CA PHE A 535 19.37 -11.14 -6.62
C PHE A 535 20.06 -10.01 -7.41
N PHE A 536 20.07 -10.12 -8.74
CA PHE A 536 20.57 -9.04 -9.60
C PHE A 536 19.75 -7.75 -9.44
N ASN A 537 18.43 -7.87 -9.40
CA ASN A 537 17.55 -6.73 -9.13
C ASN A 537 17.86 -6.09 -7.77
N ASP A 538 18.05 -6.89 -6.71
CA ASP A 538 18.36 -6.38 -5.38
C ASP A 538 19.68 -5.59 -5.33
N ILE A 539 20.68 -5.98 -6.13
CA ILE A 539 21.99 -5.30 -6.17
C ILE A 539 21.95 -4.04 -7.04
N THR A 540 21.11 -4.03 -8.09
CA THR A 540 21.05 -2.92 -9.06
C THR A 540 20.05 -1.83 -8.68
N ARG A 541 19.24 -2.08 -7.68
CA ARG A 541 18.34 -1.09 -7.05
C ARG A 541 19.12 -0.19 -6.10
#